data_f0f329273b9f8336330e22a75039a9ea
#
_entry.id   f0f329273b9f8336330e22a75039a9ea
#
_cell.length_a   1.000
_cell.length_b   1.000
_cell.length_c   1.000
_cell.angle_alpha   90.00
_cell.angle_beta   90.00
_cell.angle_gamma   90.00
#
_symmetry.space_group_name_H-M   'P 1'
#
loop_
_entity.id
_entity.type
_entity.pdbx_description
1 polymer ?
#
loop_
_entity_poly.entity_id
_entity_poly.type
_entity_poly.pdbx_seq_one_letter_code
_entity_poly.pdbx_strand_id
1 'polypeptide(L)'
;MVALAKLAEESGWDGLFLWDHMLAAPGMAVADPWVTMAAVATVTNRIRLGALVTPLPRRRPWVLSREMASLDQLSGGRLIAGIGLGDDGWSEFSSFGETVDPLIRGQMLDEALELLQRFFSGEPVSYSGRHYVVHSPPLLPAPLQSPLPIWGGFRWPNRKPLARIAKLQGCFPIYHTPGALPPPDPADVVALRVALSDLGAQPDLDIAVRCALSLEDPAGVPETVAALAESGVTWMLEGVRPGAPPDQVMAVVSHGPPGAR
;
A
#
# COMPACT_ATOMS: atom_id res chain seq x y z
N MET A 1 -15.27 9.73 1.87
CA MET A 1 -13.98 9.59 1.13
C MET A 1 -13.80 10.61 0.02
N VAL A 2 -14.73 10.78 -0.94
CA VAL A 2 -14.57 11.73 -2.06
C VAL A 2 -14.30 13.19 -1.57
N ALA A 3 -15.07 13.67 -0.61
CA ALA A 3 -14.84 15.00 -0.03
C ALA A 3 -13.48 15.13 0.68
N LEU A 4 -13.06 14.08 1.39
CA LEU A 4 -11.74 14.01 2.04
C LEU A 4 -10.61 14.07 1.02
N ALA A 5 -10.74 13.34 -0.10
CA ALA A 5 -9.74 13.31 -1.16
C ALA A 5 -9.55 14.69 -1.84
N LYS A 6 -10.67 15.40 -2.10
CA LYS A 6 -10.61 16.76 -2.62
C LYS A 6 -9.91 17.70 -1.64
N LEU A 7 -10.31 17.66 -0.37
CA LEU A 7 -9.69 18.46 0.68
C LEU A 7 -8.18 18.15 0.79
N ALA A 8 -7.79 16.89 0.75
CA ALA A 8 -6.38 16.48 0.80
C ALA A 8 -5.60 17.10 -0.37
N GLU A 9 -6.10 17.00 -1.59
CA GLU A 9 -5.44 17.58 -2.76
C GLU A 9 -5.36 19.10 -2.67
N GLU A 10 -6.43 19.79 -2.27
CA GLU A 10 -6.50 21.23 -2.08
C GLU A 10 -5.56 21.71 -0.96
N SER A 11 -5.38 20.90 0.09
CA SER A 11 -4.50 21.21 1.22
C SER A 11 -3.03 20.81 1.00
N GLY A 12 -2.66 20.32 -0.19
CA GLY A 12 -1.27 20.05 -0.57
C GLY A 12 -0.74 18.66 -0.26
N TRP A 13 -1.57 17.71 0.18
CA TRP A 13 -1.15 16.33 0.37
C TRP A 13 -0.76 15.66 -0.94
N ASP A 14 0.20 14.71 -0.88
CA ASP A 14 0.77 14.03 -2.04
C ASP A 14 0.07 12.71 -2.39
N GLY A 15 -0.67 12.12 -1.47
CA GLY A 15 -1.35 10.86 -1.69
C GLY A 15 -2.48 10.56 -0.73
N LEU A 16 -3.36 9.64 -1.15
CA LEU A 16 -4.40 9.05 -0.33
C LEU A 16 -4.32 7.54 -0.45
N PHE A 17 -4.12 6.87 0.67
CA PHE A 17 -3.99 5.42 0.72
C PHE A 17 -5.08 4.82 1.60
N LEU A 18 -5.67 3.74 1.11
CA LEU A 18 -6.72 3.01 1.81
C LEU A 18 -6.21 1.64 2.25
N TRP A 19 -6.82 1.05 3.25
CA TRP A 19 -6.58 -0.36 3.57
C TRP A 19 -7.51 -1.27 2.76
N ASP A 20 -7.08 -2.50 2.48
CA ASP A 20 -7.91 -3.50 1.79
C ASP A 20 -8.29 -4.62 2.76
N HIS A 21 -9.24 -4.31 3.65
CA HIS A 21 -9.87 -5.26 4.55
C HIS A 21 -11.28 -5.60 4.07
N MET A 22 -11.69 -6.86 4.22
CA MET A 22 -13.08 -7.30 4.00
C MET A 22 -13.88 -7.25 5.28
N LEU A 23 -13.22 -7.54 6.39
CA LEU A 23 -13.76 -7.51 7.74
C LEU A 23 -12.92 -6.55 8.58
N ALA A 24 -13.53 -5.97 9.60
CA ALA A 24 -12.87 -5.14 10.59
C ALA A 24 -13.45 -5.46 11.98
N ALA A 25 -13.20 -4.59 12.95
CA ALA A 25 -13.79 -4.75 14.28
C ALA A 25 -15.32 -4.90 14.19
N PRO A 26 -15.96 -5.67 15.09
CA PRO A 26 -17.40 -5.89 15.09
C PRO A 26 -18.19 -4.58 14.99
N GLY A 27 -19.13 -4.51 14.03
CA GLY A 27 -19.96 -3.33 13.79
C GLY A 27 -19.33 -2.23 12.95
N MET A 28 -18.07 -2.37 12.50
CA MET A 28 -17.43 -1.43 11.60
C MET A 28 -17.76 -1.76 10.15
N ALA A 29 -18.35 -0.80 9.43
CA ALA A 29 -18.55 -0.90 7.99
C ALA A 29 -17.23 -0.66 7.23
N VAL A 30 -16.94 -1.53 6.27
CA VAL A 30 -15.76 -1.42 5.40
C VAL A 30 -16.23 -1.31 3.96
N ALA A 31 -15.82 -0.24 3.28
CA ALA A 31 -16.05 -0.07 1.85
C ALA A 31 -14.93 -0.73 1.05
N ASP A 32 -15.26 -1.24 -0.14
CA ASP A 32 -14.25 -1.76 -1.06
C ASP A 32 -13.28 -0.63 -1.47
N PRO A 33 -11.95 -0.81 -1.28
CA PRO A 33 -10.98 0.24 -1.58
C PRO A 33 -10.83 0.51 -3.08
N TRP A 34 -10.97 -0.49 -3.95
CA TRP A 34 -10.80 -0.33 -5.40
C TRP A 34 -11.93 0.50 -5.99
N VAL A 35 -13.17 0.23 -5.57
CA VAL A 35 -14.34 1.06 -5.94
C VAL A 35 -14.21 2.48 -5.38
N THR A 36 -13.75 2.61 -4.14
CA THR A 36 -13.55 3.91 -3.50
C THR A 36 -12.45 4.72 -4.19
N MET A 37 -11.32 4.09 -4.52
CA MET A 37 -10.23 4.76 -5.25
C MET A 37 -10.64 5.19 -6.66
N ALA A 38 -11.48 4.41 -7.36
CA ALA A 38 -12.01 4.81 -8.65
C ALA A 38 -12.85 6.10 -8.53
N ALA A 39 -13.71 6.22 -7.52
CA ALA A 39 -14.45 7.44 -7.25
C ALA A 39 -13.53 8.62 -6.90
N VAL A 40 -12.48 8.39 -6.11
CA VAL A 40 -11.46 9.41 -5.77
C VAL A 40 -10.69 9.86 -7.01
N ALA A 41 -10.31 8.94 -7.88
CA ALA A 41 -9.56 9.23 -9.10
C ALA A 41 -10.30 10.22 -10.03
N THR A 42 -11.64 10.18 -10.05
CA THR A 42 -12.46 11.07 -10.89
C THR A 42 -12.60 12.50 -10.36
N VAL A 43 -12.22 12.76 -9.12
CA VAL A 43 -12.39 14.07 -8.46
C VAL A 43 -11.07 14.70 -8.02
N THR A 44 -9.95 14.05 -8.31
CA THR A 44 -8.59 14.50 -8.02
C THR A 44 -7.74 14.44 -9.28
N ASN A 45 -6.66 15.24 -9.33
CA ASN A 45 -5.82 15.34 -10.54
C ASN A 45 -4.33 15.08 -10.25
N ARG A 46 -3.88 15.24 -9.00
CA ARG A 46 -2.46 15.24 -8.62
C ARG A 46 -2.10 14.13 -7.63
N ILE A 47 -2.91 13.95 -6.58
CA ILE A 47 -2.55 13.03 -5.49
C ILE A 47 -2.42 11.59 -5.97
N ARG A 48 -1.41 10.90 -5.45
CA ARG A 48 -1.23 9.47 -5.67
C ARG A 48 -2.31 8.69 -4.92
N LEU A 49 -2.68 7.52 -5.45
CA LEU A 49 -3.73 6.67 -4.92
C LEU A 49 -3.21 5.26 -4.73
N GLY A 50 -3.62 4.59 -3.66
CA GLY A 50 -3.25 3.19 -3.48
C GLY A 50 -3.96 2.51 -2.33
N ALA A 51 -3.89 1.18 -2.31
CA ALA A 51 -4.23 0.39 -1.15
C ALA A 51 -2.94 -0.01 -0.40
N LEU A 52 -2.90 0.17 0.91
CA LEU A 52 -1.79 -0.27 1.77
C LEU A 52 -2.33 -1.15 2.90
N VAL A 53 -2.38 -2.47 2.62
CA VAL A 53 -2.00 -3.18 1.38
C VAL A 53 -3.11 -4.08 0.92
N THR A 54 -3.15 -4.39 -0.38
CA THR A 54 -4.01 -5.46 -0.92
C THR A 54 -3.38 -6.83 -0.65
N PRO A 55 -4.05 -7.74 0.07
CA PRO A 55 -3.58 -9.11 0.26
C PRO A 55 -3.71 -9.92 -1.03
N LEU A 56 -2.62 -10.12 -1.78
CA LEU A 56 -2.65 -10.86 -3.05
C LEU A 56 -3.19 -12.29 -2.93
N PRO A 57 -2.88 -13.06 -1.86
CA PRO A 57 -3.38 -14.43 -1.76
C PRO A 57 -4.91 -14.55 -1.71
N ARG A 58 -5.62 -13.47 -1.33
CA ARG A 58 -7.08 -13.42 -1.29
C ARG A 58 -7.71 -13.01 -2.62
N ARG A 59 -6.92 -12.59 -3.61
CA ARG A 59 -7.40 -12.08 -4.89
C ARG A 59 -6.92 -12.94 -6.06
N ARG A 60 -7.73 -12.99 -7.13
CA ARG A 60 -7.30 -13.61 -8.38
C ARG A 60 -6.38 -12.65 -9.13
N PRO A 61 -5.12 -13.04 -9.45
CA PRO A 61 -4.15 -12.12 -10.04
C PRO A 61 -4.63 -11.43 -11.33
N TRP A 62 -5.35 -12.14 -12.19
CA TRP A 62 -5.87 -11.60 -13.45
C TRP A 62 -7.03 -10.61 -13.26
N VAL A 63 -7.84 -10.77 -12.20
CA VAL A 63 -8.89 -9.80 -11.86
C VAL A 63 -8.25 -8.54 -11.33
N LEU A 64 -7.34 -8.69 -10.36
CA LEU A 64 -6.65 -7.57 -9.75
C LEU A 64 -5.78 -6.80 -10.75
N SER A 65 -5.12 -7.48 -11.71
CA SER A 65 -4.35 -6.80 -12.76
C SER A 65 -5.23 -5.87 -13.61
N ARG A 66 -6.48 -6.27 -13.89
CA ARG A 66 -7.44 -5.43 -14.61
C ARG A 66 -7.93 -4.26 -13.76
N GLU A 67 -8.17 -4.48 -12.46
CA GLU A 67 -8.53 -3.41 -11.52
C GLU A 67 -7.40 -2.38 -11.45
N MET A 68 -6.15 -2.83 -11.29
CA MET A 68 -4.96 -1.98 -11.24
C MET A 68 -4.77 -1.20 -12.55
N ALA A 69 -4.79 -1.86 -13.69
CA ALA A 69 -4.61 -1.21 -14.99
C ALA A 69 -5.73 -0.19 -15.26
N SER A 70 -6.98 -0.55 -14.95
CA SER A 70 -8.12 0.35 -15.14
C SER A 70 -8.04 1.58 -14.24
N LEU A 71 -7.65 1.40 -12.98
CA LEU A 71 -7.49 2.52 -12.04
C LEU A 71 -6.29 3.41 -12.44
N ASP A 72 -5.20 2.82 -12.92
CA ASP A 72 -4.05 3.56 -13.40
C ASP A 72 -4.41 4.43 -14.60
N GLN A 73 -5.14 3.87 -15.58
CA GLN A 73 -5.70 4.61 -16.73
C GLN A 73 -6.64 5.72 -16.25
N LEU A 74 -7.62 5.40 -15.40
CA LEU A 74 -8.62 6.35 -14.90
C LEU A 74 -7.99 7.51 -14.13
N SER A 75 -6.94 7.23 -13.38
CA SER A 75 -6.22 8.24 -12.58
C SER A 75 -5.17 9.02 -13.38
N GLY A 76 -4.89 8.66 -14.64
CA GLY A 76 -3.81 9.27 -15.42
C GLY A 76 -2.41 8.93 -14.90
N GLY A 77 -2.20 7.68 -14.47
CA GLY A 77 -0.88 7.20 -14.02
C GLY A 77 -0.54 7.57 -12.57
N ARG A 78 -1.53 7.66 -11.68
CA ARG A 78 -1.33 8.02 -10.26
C ARG A 78 -1.40 6.86 -9.28
N LEU A 79 -1.64 5.62 -9.76
CA LEU A 79 -1.70 4.45 -8.90
C LEU A 79 -0.32 4.10 -8.32
N ILE A 80 -0.29 3.77 -7.04
CA ILE A 80 0.77 3.01 -6.37
C ILE A 80 0.13 1.74 -5.80
N ALA A 81 0.53 0.59 -6.29
CA ALA A 81 -0.07 -0.68 -5.90
C ALA A 81 0.62 -1.24 -4.64
N GLY A 82 0.02 -1.05 -3.48
CA GLY A 82 0.49 -1.71 -2.26
C GLY A 82 0.00 -3.15 -2.20
N ILE A 83 0.91 -4.08 -2.01
CA ILE A 83 0.62 -5.51 -1.92
C ILE A 83 1.16 -6.14 -0.64
N GLY A 84 0.53 -7.19 -0.16
CA GLY A 84 0.97 -7.89 1.04
C GLY A 84 0.48 -9.32 1.15
N LEU A 85 0.94 -9.98 2.21
CA LEU A 85 0.53 -11.34 2.55
C LEU A 85 -0.90 -11.40 3.12
N GLY A 86 -1.33 -10.33 3.74
CA GLY A 86 -2.48 -10.31 4.62
C GLY A 86 -2.23 -11.05 5.94
N ASP A 87 -3.14 -10.91 6.87
CA ASP A 87 -3.21 -11.74 8.07
C ASP A 87 -4.66 -12.16 8.34
N ASP A 88 -4.87 -13.06 9.29
CA ASP A 88 -6.20 -13.57 9.63
C ASP A 88 -6.69 -13.02 10.98
N GLY A 89 -6.16 -11.88 11.42
CA GLY A 89 -6.50 -11.29 12.72
C GLY A 89 -7.98 -10.94 12.87
N TRP A 90 -8.65 -10.64 11.76
CA TRP A 90 -10.12 -10.44 11.70
C TRP A 90 -10.85 -11.56 10.95
N SER A 91 -10.25 -12.75 10.88
CA SER A 91 -10.82 -13.94 10.23
C SER A 91 -11.11 -13.71 8.73
N GLU A 92 -10.34 -12.88 8.05
CA GLU A 92 -10.57 -12.50 6.65
C GLU A 92 -10.20 -13.59 5.63
N PHE A 93 -9.50 -14.63 6.07
CA PHE A 93 -9.22 -15.84 5.30
C PHE A 93 -10.05 -17.01 5.81
N SER A 94 -10.02 -17.28 7.12
CA SER A 94 -10.71 -18.43 7.72
C SER A 94 -12.22 -18.38 7.54
N SER A 95 -12.86 -17.22 7.66
CA SER A 95 -14.32 -17.07 7.46
C SER A 95 -14.78 -17.38 6.03
N PHE A 96 -13.89 -17.32 5.05
CA PHE A 96 -14.21 -17.54 3.63
C PHE A 96 -13.61 -18.84 3.08
N GLY A 97 -13.09 -19.71 3.96
CA GLY A 97 -12.49 -20.98 3.56
C GLY A 97 -11.17 -20.85 2.82
N GLU A 98 -10.52 -19.67 2.89
CA GLU A 98 -9.22 -19.41 2.32
C GLU A 98 -8.11 -19.96 3.22
N THR A 99 -6.93 -20.23 2.64
CA THR A 99 -5.80 -20.74 3.42
C THR A 99 -5.27 -19.74 4.44
N VAL A 100 -5.15 -20.16 5.69
CA VAL A 100 -4.54 -19.38 6.77
C VAL A 100 -3.05 -19.66 6.93
N ASP A 101 -2.50 -20.67 6.24
CA ASP A 101 -1.09 -21.02 6.30
C ASP A 101 -0.22 -19.92 5.67
N PRO A 102 0.63 -19.23 6.45
CA PRO A 102 1.45 -18.12 5.94
C PRO A 102 2.50 -18.58 4.92
N LEU A 103 2.92 -19.85 4.92
CA LEU A 103 3.84 -20.39 3.94
C LEU A 103 3.15 -20.53 2.58
N ILE A 104 1.95 -21.11 2.57
CA ILE A 104 1.15 -21.25 1.33
C ILE A 104 0.80 -19.86 0.79
N ARG A 105 0.32 -18.94 1.64
CA ARG A 105 0.04 -17.57 1.23
C ARG A 105 1.28 -16.86 0.68
N GLY A 106 2.46 -17.12 1.27
CA GLY A 106 3.73 -16.58 0.76
C GLY A 106 4.04 -17.06 -0.66
N GLN A 107 3.84 -18.34 -0.96
CA GLN A 107 4.00 -18.90 -2.29
C GLN A 107 2.98 -18.34 -3.28
N MET A 108 1.72 -18.22 -2.87
CA MET A 108 0.67 -17.57 -3.69
C MET A 108 1.01 -16.12 -4.00
N LEU A 109 1.54 -15.38 -3.02
CA LEU A 109 1.98 -13.99 -3.20
C LEU A 109 3.12 -13.87 -4.22
N ASP A 110 4.11 -14.78 -4.18
CA ASP A 110 5.23 -14.77 -5.12
C ASP A 110 4.75 -15.03 -6.55
N GLU A 111 3.93 -16.05 -6.75
CA GLU A 111 3.37 -16.38 -8.07
C GLU A 111 2.43 -15.29 -8.58
N ALA A 112 1.58 -14.73 -7.71
CA ALA A 112 0.66 -13.65 -8.08
C ALA A 112 1.40 -12.39 -8.48
N LEU A 113 2.49 -12.03 -7.79
CA LEU A 113 3.32 -10.88 -8.14
C LEU A 113 3.97 -11.05 -9.52
N GLU A 114 4.50 -12.23 -9.82
CA GLU A 114 5.05 -12.53 -11.13
C GLU A 114 3.98 -12.43 -12.23
N LEU A 115 2.79 -12.96 -11.96
CA LEU A 115 1.66 -12.87 -12.88
C LEU A 115 1.22 -11.43 -13.14
N LEU A 116 1.14 -10.57 -12.11
CA LEU A 116 0.82 -9.15 -12.27
C LEU A 116 1.82 -8.47 -13.20
N GLN A 117 3.13 -8.68 -13.01
CA GLN A 117 4.17 -8.10 -13.87
C GLN A 117 4.03 -8.57 -15.33
N ARG A 118 3.70 -9.86 -15.53
CA ARG A 118 3.46 -10.40 -16.88
C ARG A 118 2.21 -9.81 -17.52
N PHE A 119 1.11 -9.65 -16.78
CA PHE A 119 -0.11 -9.03 -17.31
C PHE A 119 0.07 -7.56 -17.66
N PHE A 120 0.89 -6.83 -16.90
CA PHE A 120 1.16 -5.41 -17.16
C PHE A 120 1.99 -5.16 -18.42
N SER A 121 2.67 -6.18 -18.96
CA SER A 121 3.38 -6.04 -20.24
C SER A 121 2.44 -5.85 -21.43
N GLY A 122 1.16 -6.20 -21.32
CA GLY A 122 0.21 -6.20 -22.43
C GLY A 122 0.42 -7.33 -23.45
N GLU A 123 1.26 -8.32 -23.12
CA GLU A 123 1.55 -9.49 -23.96
C GLU A 123 0.72 -10.72 -23.52
N PRO A 124 0.60 -11.76 -24.38
CA PRO A 124 0.00 -13.02 -23.98
C PRO A 124 0.76 -13.66 -22.80
N VAL A 125 0.03 -14.21 -21.83
CA VAL A 125 0.64 -14.84 -20.66
C VAL A 125 0.43 -16.35 -20.69
N SER A 126 1.55 -17.09 -20.66
CA SER A 126 1.58 -18.52 -20.35
C SER A 126 2.38 -18.74 -19.08
N TYR A 127 1.74 -19.31 -18.06
CA TYR A 127 2.32 -19.52 -16.74
C TYR A 127 1.83 -20.85 -16.15
N SER A 128 2.72 -21.62 -15.56
CA SER A 128 2.39 -22.86 -14.87
C SER A 128 3.17 -22.90 -13.55
N GLY A 129 2.54 -22.45 -12.49
CA GLY A 129 3.04 -22.47 -11.12
C GLY A 129 2.39 -23.55 -10.28
N ARG A 130 2.66 -23.53 -8.99
CA ARG A 130 2.08 -24.42 -8.00
C ARG A 130 0.64 -24.07 -7.66
N HIS A 131 0.33 -22.77 -7.64
CA HIS A 131 -0.97 -22.23 -7.19
C HIS A 131 -1.77 -21.68 -8.35
N TYR A 132 -1.13 -21.25 -9.43
CA TYR A 132 -1.79 -20.68 -10.59
C TYR A 132 -1.32 -21.30 -11.89
N VAL A 133 -2.28 -21.59 -12.77
CA VAL A 133 -2.03 -21.97 -14.17
C VAL A 133 -2.81 -21.00 -15.04
N VAL A 134 -2.12 -20.34 -15.97
CA VAL A 134 -2.70 -19.29 -16.81
C VAL A 134 -2.26 -19.48 -18.27
N HIS A 135 -3.22 -19.47 -19.18
CA HIS A 135 -3.01 -19.35 -20.62
C HIS A 135 -4.00 -18.28 -21.10
N SER A 136 -3.52 -17.07 -21.32
CA SER A 136 -4.36 -15.92 -21.60
C SER A 136 -3.85 -15.12 -22.79
N PRO A 137 -4.73 -14.63 -23.66
CA PRO A 137 -4.38 -13.52 -24.55
C PRO A 137 -3.99 -12.29 -23.72
N PRO A 138 -3.50 -11.20 -24.36
CA PRO A 138 -3.19 -9.97 -23.68
C PRO A 138 -4.37 -9.45 -22.85
N LEU A 139 -4.11 -9.01 -21.63
CA LEU A 139 -5.10 -8.27 -20.82
C LEU A 139 -4.93 -6.77 -21.08
N LEU A 140 -5.85 -6.21 -21.86
CA LEU A 140 -5.83 -4.80 -22.23
C LEU A 140 -6.99 -4.03 -21.60
N PRO A 141 -6.82 -2.71 -21.32
CA PRO A 141 -5.58 -1.94 -21.50
C PRO A 141 -4.50 -2.32 -20.50
N ALA A 142 -3.24 -2.17 -20.89
CA ALA A 142 -2.12 -2.19 -19.95
C ALA A 142 -2.12 -0.91 -19.07
N PRO A 143 -1.42 -0.87 -17.93
CA PRO A 143 -1.22 0.37 -17.17
C PRO A 143 -0.58 1.47 -18.02
N LEU A 144 -0.79 2.73 -17.64
CA LEU A 144 -0.06 3.88 -18.22
C LEU A 144 1.37 3.92 -17.73
N GLN A 145 1.57 3.59 -16.46
CA GLN A 145 2.88 3.56 -15.84
C GLN A 145 3.64 2.28 -16.24
N SER A 146 4.92 2.42 -16.63
CA SER A 146 5.78 1.28 -16.96
C SER A 146 7.20 1.51 -16.36
N PRO A 147 7.55 0.82 -15.27
CA PRO A 147 6.71 -0.10 -14.49
C PRO A 147 5.63 0.61 -13.69
N LEU A 148 4.51 -0.08 -13.43
CA LEU A 148 3.54 0.35 -12.43
C LEU A 148 4.21 0.24 -11.04
N PRO A 149 4.26 1.31 -10.23
CA PRO A 149 4.88 1.23 -8.91
C PRO A 149 4.18 0.24 -7.99
N ILE A 150 4.93 -0.73 -7.48
CA ILE A 150 4.46 -1.72 -6.51
C ILE A 150 5.23 -1.55 -5.20
N TRP A 151 4.50 -1.37 -4.09
CA TRP A 151 5.07 -1.33 -2.75
C TRP A 151 4.69 -2.59 -1.98
N GLY A 152 5.69 -3.25 -1.39
CA GLY A 152 5.48 -4.46 -0.62
C GLY A 152 5.29 -4.19 0.87
N GLY A 153 4.15 -4.62 1.42
CA GLY A 153 3.87 -4.54 2.86
C GLY A 153 4.39 -5.75 3.63
N PHE A 154 5.01 -5.50 4.78
CA PHE A 154 5.51 -6.55 5.66
C PHE A 154 5.71 -6.04 7.09
N ARG A 155 5.89 -6.96 8.05
CA ARG A 155 6.19 -6.61 9.44
C ARG A 155 7.71 -6.59 9.66
N TRP A 156 8.25 -5.44 10.08
CA TRP A 156 9.63 -5.32 10.53
C TRP A 156 9.74 -5.81 12.00
N PRO A 157 10.85 -6.49 12.43
CA PRO A 157 12.09 -6.76 11.71
C PRO A 157 12.15 -8.11 10.97
N ASN A 158 11.00 -8.66 10.50
CA ASN A 158 10.98 -9.90 9.75
C ASN A 158 11.73 -9.75 8.41
N ARG A 159 12.85 -10.46 8.25
CA ARG A 159 13.71 -10.37 7.07
C ARG A 159 13.29 -11.29 5.91
N LYS A 160 12.40 -12.26 6.13
CA LYS A 160 11.98 -13.21 5.09
C LYS A 160 11.40 -12.54 3.83
N PRO A 161 10.61 -11.45 3.90
CA PRO A 161 10.07 -10.79 2.73
C PRO A 161 11.08 -9.95 1.94
N LEU A 162 12.24 -9.60 2.52
CA LEU A 162 13.12 -8.56 1.96
C LEU A 162 13.64 -8.89 0.56
N ALA A 163 13.93 -10.16 0.26
CA ALA A 163 14.38 -10.55 -1.08
C ALA A 163 13.32 -10.29 -2.18
N ARG A 164 12.04 -10.34 -1.82
CA ARG A 164 10.93 -9.94 -2.70
C ARG A 164 10.85 -8.43 -2.80
N ILE A 165 10.89 -7.74 -1.65
CA ILE A 165 10.80 -6.28 -1.55
C ILE A 165 11.90 -5.58 -2.34
N ALA A 166 13.13 -6.08 -2.30
CA ALA A 166 14.27 -5.51 -3.01
C ALA A 166 14.10 -5.44 -4.55
N LYS A 167 13.12 -6.16 -5.09
CA LYS A 167 12.79 -6.17 -6.53
C LYS A 167 11.64 -5.21 -6.89
N LEU A 168 11.06 -4.52 -5.91
CA LEU A 168 9.91 -3.64 -6.08
C LEU A 168 10.36 -2.16 -6.09
N GLN A 169 9.43 -1.27 -6.39
CA GLN A 169 9.66 0.17 -6.42
C GLN A 169 9.57 0.80 -5.02
N GLY A 170 9.00 0.07 -4.05
CA GLY A 170 8.92 0.57 -2.68
C GLY A 170 8.46 -0.47 -1.67
N CYS A 171 8.41 -0.05 -0.43
CA CYS A 171 7.94 -0.88 0.66
C CYS A 171 7.13 -0.10 1.70
N PHE A 172 6.29 -0.85 2.40
CA PHE A 172 5.47 -0.37 3.51
C PHE A 172 5.73 -1.25 4.74
N PRO A 173 6.82 -0.99 5.50
CA PRO A 173 7.14 -1.70 6.72
C PRO A 173 6.14 -1.35 7.83
N ILE A 174 5.65 -2.36 8.54
CA ILE A 174 4.79 -2.23 9.71
C ILE A 174 5.66 -2.49 10.94
N TYR A 175 5.89 -1.45 11.73
CA TYR A 175 6.77 -1.49 12.91
C TYR A 175 6.04 -1.87 14.20
N HIS A 176 4.71 -1.81 14.22
CA HIS A 176 3.93 -1.86 15.46
C HIS A 176 2.86 -2.93 15.46
N THR A 177 2.38 -3.24 16.68
CA THR A 177 1.15 -4.02 16.88
C THR A 177 -0.08 -3.24 16.41
N PRO A 178 -1.14 -3.93 15.98
CA PRO A 178 -2.39 -3.28 15.60
C PRO A 178 -2.91 -2.31 16.66
N GLY A 179 -3.32 -1.12 16.23
CA GLY A 179 -3.93 -0.11 17.10
C GLY A 179 -2.99 0.99 17.60
N ALA A 180 -1.68 0.77 17.64
CA ALA A 180 -0.69 1.82 17.93
C ALA A 180 -0.11 2.36 16.62
N LEU A 181 0.11 3.67 16.54
CA LEU A 181 0.67 4.36 15.36
C LEU A 181 1.80 5.35 15.74
N PRO A 182 2.73 4.99 16.66
CA PRO A 182 3.89 5.84 16.91
C PRO A 182 4.79 5.86 15.67
N PRO A 183 5.62 6.89 15.51
CA PRO A 183 6.65 6.89 14.48
C PRO A 183 7.62 5.72 14.72
N PRO A 184 8.20 5.12 13.67
CA PRO A 184 9.27 4.15 13.83
C PRO A 184 10.52 4.80 14.39
N ASP A 185 11.38 4.00 15.02
CA ASP A 185 12.73 4.44 15.37
C ASP A 185 13.52 4.69 14.05
N PRO A 186 14.14 5.88 13.87
CA PRO A 186 14.99 6.13 12.71
C PRO A 186 16.09 5.08 12.49
N ALA A 187 16.62 4.49 13.58
CA ALA A 187 17.61 3.42 13.49
C ALA A 187 17.06 2.15 12.82
N ASP A 188 15.79 1.83 13.03
CA ASP A 188 15.11 0.71 12.36
C ASP A 188 14.96 0.97 10.85
N VAL A 189 14.69 2.22 10.45
CA VAL A 189 14.60 2.60 9.04
C VAL A 189 15.96 2.48 8.36
N VAL A 190 17.02 2.97 8.99
CA VAL A 190 18.40 2.81 8.50
C VAL A 190 18.76 1.34 8.37
N ALA A 191 18.46 0.52 9.37
CA ALA A 191 18.73 -0.93 9.33
C ALA A 191 17.96 -1.63 8.20
N LEU A 192 16.72 -1.21 7.94
CA LEU A 192 15.93 -1.71 6.81
C LEU A 192 16.57 -1.33 5.47
N ARG A 193 16.97 -0.06 5.30
CA ARG A 193 17.60 0.40 4.05
C ARG A 193 18.89 -0.33 3.76
N VAL A 194 19.73 -0.53 4.76
CA VAL A 194 20.96 -1.36 4.64
C VAL A 194 20.62 -2.77 4.20
N ALA A 195 19.66 -3.43 4.88
CA ALA A 195 19.29 -4.79 4.56
C ALA A 195 18.68 -4.95 3.15
N LEU A 196 17.98 -3.95 2.64
CA LEU A 196 17.48 -3.93 1.26
C LEU A 196 18.60 -3.68 0.25
N SER A 197 19.53 -2.78 0.55
CA SER A 197 20.72 -2.51 -0.27
C SER A 197 21.60 -3.76 -0.44
N ASP A 198 21.81 -4.51 0.65
CA ASP A 198 22.56 -5.78 0.63
C ASP A 198 21.92 -6.84 -0.27
N LEU A 199 20.62 -6.73 -0.53
CA LEU A 199 19.85 -7.59 -1.42
C LEU A 199 19.73 -7.02 -2.85
N GLY A 200 20.41 -5.92 -3.15
CA GLY A 200 20.45 -5.29 -4.48
C GLY A 200 19.23 -4.44 -4.81
N ALA A 201 18.51 -3.93 -3.80
CA ALA A 201 17.44 -2.97 -4.02
C ALA A 201 17.95 -1.70 -4.70
N GLN A 202 17.10 -1.09 -5.53
CA GLN A 202 17.43 0.20 -6.16
C GLN A 202 17.61 1.29 -5.09
N PRO A 203 18.55 2.23 -5.29
CA PRO A 203 18.80 3.29 -4.31
C PRO A 203 17.60 4.21 -4.05
N ASP A 204 16.75 4.37 -5.04
CA ASP A 204 15.54 5.20 -5.03
C ASP A 204 14.26 4.44 -4.61
N LEU A 205 14.41 3.19 -4.09
CA LEU A 205 13.29 2.43 -3.55
C LEU A 205 12.58 3.22 -2.45
N ASP A 206 11.28 3.43 -2.62
CA ASP A 206 10.45 4.14 -1.65
C ASP A 206 10.33 3.37 -0.33
N ILE A 207 10.45 4.09 0.80
CA ILE A 207 10.11 3.59 2.13
C ILE A 207 8.96 4.44 2.66
N ALA A 208 7.77 3.84 2.73
CA ALA A 208 6.57 4.48 3.24
C ALA A 208 6.29 4.02 4.67
N VAL A 209 6.21 4.96 5.61
CA VAL A 209 5.91 4.67 7.02
C VAL A 209 4.60 5.30 7.43
N ARG A 210 3.85 4.63 8.32
CA ARG A 210 2.60 5.13 8.85
C ARG A 210 2.74 5.49 10.32
N CYS A 211 2.36 6.71 10.67
CA CYS A 211 2.29 7.21 12.05
C CYS A 211 1.14 8.19 12.18
N ALA A 212 0.67 8.45 13.40
CA ALA A 212 -0.41 9.40 13.66
C ALA A 212 0.17 10.60 14.43
N LEU A 213 1.01 11.38 13.78
CA LEU A 213 1.75 12.48 14.40
C LEU A 213 0.85 13.69 14.72
N SER A 214 0.07 14.12 13.74
CA SER A 214 -0.74 15.34 13.86
C SER A 214 -1.87 15.20 14.88
N LEU A 215 -2.30 13.97 15.17
CA LEU A 215 -3.34 13.66 16.15
C LEU A 215 -2.78 13.42 17.56
N GLU A 216 -1.55 12.94 17.69
CA GLU A 216 -0.98 12.47 18.95
C GLU A 216 0.02 13.46 19.55
N ASP A 217 0.89 14.04 18.75
CA ASP A 217 1.91 15.01 19.15
C ASP A 217 2.12 16.10 18.09
N PRO A 218 1.21 17.07 17.95
CA PRO A 218 1.34 18.11 16.93
C PRO A 218 2.61 18.97 17.06
N ALA A 219 3.13 19.13 18.27
CA ALA A 219 4.30 19.96 18.53
C ALA A 219 5.62 19.29 18.09
N GLY A 220 5.72 17.96 18.20
CA GLY A 220 6.90 17.17 17.81
C GLY A 220 6.92 16.79 16.32
N VAL A 221 5.88 17.10 15.56
CA VAL A 221 5.77 16.70 14.14
C VAL A 221 6.97 17.11 13.30
N PRO A 222 7.43 18.40 13.29
CA PRO A 222 8.52 18.81 12.40
C PRO A 222 9.84 18.08 12.69
N GLU A 223 10.17 17.85 13.97
CA GLU A 223 11.38 17.15 14.37
C GLU A 223 11.34 15.67 13.96
N THR A 224 10.21 15.00 14.19
CA THR A 224 10.00 13.61 13.80
C THR A 224 10.06 13.44 12.28
N VAL A 225 9.44 14.35 11.52
CA VAL A 225 9.48 14.36 10.06
C VAL A 225 10.91 14.47 9.56
N ALA A 226 11.70 15.41 10.10
CA ALA A 226 13.09 15.61 9.71
C ALA A 226 13.94 14.35 10.02
N ALA A 227 13.83 13.79 11.22
CA ALA A 227 14.58 12.60 11.63
C ALA A 227 14.26 11.36 10.76
N LEU A 228 13.00 11.17 10.42
CA LEU A 228 12.57 10.08 9.54
C LEU A 228 13.06 10.29 8.10
N ALA A 229 12.99 11.51 7.57
CA ALA A 229 13.51 11.82 6.24
C ALA A 229 15.03 11.57 6.16
N GLU A 230 15.80 12.02 7.15
CA GLU A 230 17.24 11.76 7.24
C GLU A 230 17.57 10.27 7.34
N SER A 231 16.71 9.46 7.97
CA SER A 231 16.88 8.00 8.04
C SER A 231 16.59 7.28 6.71
N GLY A 232 15.99 7.98 5.74
CA GLY A 232 15.70 7.46 4.42
C GLY A 232 14.22 7.14 4.15
N VAL A 233 13.29 7.60 4.99
CA VAL A 233 11.86 7.57 4.68
C VAL A 233 11.59 8.52 3.52
N THR A 234 10.83 8.06 2.51
CA THR A 234 10.43 8.87 1.35
C THR A 234 8.97 9.29 1.40
N TRP A 235 8.14 8.50 2.10
CA TRP A 235 6.72 8.78 2.29
C TRP A 235 6.32 8.64 3.75
N MET A 236 5.75 9.71 4.31
CA MET A 236 5.10 9.66 5.61
C MET A 236 3.59 9.70 5.44
N LEU A 237 2.94 8.70 6.01
CA LEU A 237 1.50 8.52 5.93
C LEU A 237 0.89 8.92 7.28
N GLU A 238 0.15 10.02 7.30
CA GLU A 238 -0.66 10.37 8.47
C GLU A 238 -1.74 9.30 8.68
N GLY A 239 -1.59 8.55 9.74
CA GLY A 239 -2.42 7.40 10.05
C GLY A 239 -3.70 7.80 10.77
N VAL A 240 -4.84 7.55 10.15
CA VAL A 240 -6.14 7.71 10.80
C VAL A 240 -6.50 6.43 11.55
N ARG A 241 -6.85 6.54 12.83
CA ARG A 241 -7.33 5.39 13.61
C ARG A 241 -8.74 5.01 13.18
N PRO A 242 -9.06 3.70 13.12
CA PRO A 242 -10.44 3.26 12.93
C PRO A 242 -11.39 3.87 13.97
N GLY A 243 -12.51 4.43 13.50
CA GLY A 243 -13.47 5.07 14.39
C GLY A 243 -13.16 6.52 14.78
N ALA A 244 -12.09 7.12 14.26
CA ALA A 244 -11.84 8.54 14.45
C ALA A 244 -13.02 9.40 13.90
N PRO A 245 -13.47 10.42 14.64
CA PRO A 245 -14.55 11.30 14.18
C PRO A 245 -14.22 11.94 12.83
N PRO A 246 -15.14 11.92 11.84
CA PRO A 246 -14.88 12.47 10.51
C PRO A 246 -14.47 13.94 10.51
N ASP A 247 -15.02 14.75 11.39
CA ASP A 247 -14.69 16.16 11.57
C ASP A 247 -13.25 16.38 12.04
N GLN A 248 -12.77 15.55 12.95
CA GLN A 248 -11.39 15.56 13.40
C GLN A 248 -10.43 15.19 12.26
N VAL A 249 -10.76 14.15 11.48
CA VAL A 249 -9.96 13.76 10.31
C VAL A 249 -9.92 14.89 9.28
N MET A 250 -11.06 15.50 8.98
CA MET A 250 -11.14 16.63 8.06
C MET A 250 -10.34 17.84 8.55
N ALA A 251 -10.35 18.11 9.86
CA ALA A 251 -9.56 19.19 10.45
C ALA A 251 -8.06 18.96 10.26
N VAL A 252 -7.54 17.74 10.54
CA VAL A 252 -6.14 17.41 10.32
C VAL A 252 -5.76 17.55 8.85
N VAL A 253 -6.57 17.02 7.95
CA VAL A 253 -6.28 17.06 6.51
C VAL A 253 -6.29 18.50 5.97
N SER A 254 -7.16 19.37 6.50
CA SER A 254 -7.24 20.77 6.07
C SER A 254 -6.00 21.60 6.41
N HIS A 255 -5.19 21.18 7.39
CA HIS A 255 -3.93 21.86 7.74
C HIS A 255 -2.81 21.61 6.73
N GLY A 256 -2.97 20.61 5.86
CA GLY A 256 -1.93 20.17 4.93
C GLY A 256 -0.81 19.34 5.59
N PRO A 257 0.11 18.80 4.77
CA PRO A 257 1.23 18.01 5.27
C PRO A 257 2.21 18.89 6.07
N PRO A 258 2.86 18.32 7.12
CA PRO A 258 3.88 19.03 7.88
C PRO A 258 5.03 19.48 6.98
N GLY A 259 5.41 20.76 7.05
CA GLY A 259 6.52 21.32 6.28
C GLY A 259 6.16 21.86 4.89
N ALA A 260 4.90 21.82 4.49
CA ALA A 260 4.41 22.36 3.21
C ALA A 260 4.18 23.89 3.20
N ARG A 261 4.99 24.68 3.93
CA ARG A 261 4.92 26.16 3.90
C ARG A 261 6.22 26.77 3.40
#